data_a49f6eac4ebe9c2fffc94bc77af5cba9
#
_entry.id   a49f6eac4ebe9c2fffc94bc77af5cba9
#
_cell.length_a   1.000
_cell.length_b   1.000
_cell.length_c   1.000
_cell.angle_alpha   90.00
_cell.angle_beta   90.00
_cell.angle_gamma   90.00
#
_symmetry.space_group_name_H-M   'P 1'
#
loop_
_entity.id
_entity.type
_entity.pdbx_description
1 polymer ?
#
loop_
_entity_poly.entity_id
_entity_poly.type
_entity_poly.pdbx_seq_one_letter_code
_entity_poly.pdbx_strand_id
1 'polypeptide(L)'
;MKNVLEIRDLDKSFVSNKDGSLLHVVDHISFDLAEGEFLGIVGESGCGKSTIAKLIMGLHRPDSGEICMAGQPVAWPYTREVYRKMQMIFQMPKDSFDPRRTIGKCLASVLKNFGTSASDCRVRSVELLAQVGLSEAFLDKYPHEMSGGECQRAAIARAMAASPEILICDEITSALDVSVQAQIVDLILRLKESGRLSVIFISHDLALVQGLCSRIMVMNRGVIVENGDAREITNAPKDAYTKKLMSSILTVESQRKEPC
;
A
#
# COMPACT_ATOMS: atom_id res chain seq x y z
N MET A 1 -3.64 -2.32 22.25
CA MET A 1 -4.38 -1.89 21.06
C MET A 1 -5.04 -3.08 20.43
N LYS A 2 -6.14 -2.93 19.71
CA LYS A 2 -6.81 -4.04 19.02
C LYS A 2 -6.14 -4.24 17.66
N ASN A 3 -5.75 -5.49 17.32
CA ASN A 3 -5.21 -5.80 16.00
C ASN A 3 -6.36 -5.91 15.00
N VAL A 4 -6.21 -5.23 13.86
CA VAL A 4 -7.15 -5.30 12.73
C VAL A 4 -6.70 -6.34 11.70
N LEU A 5 -5.39 -6.63 11.64
CA LEU A 5 -4.79 -7.65 10.78
C LEU A 5 -3.70 -8.40 11.56
N GLU A 6 -3.64 -9.70 11.38
CA GLU A 6 -2.57 -10.55 11.92
C GLU A 6 -2.11 -11.51 10.83
N ILE A 7 -0.82 -11.56 10.63
CA ILE A 7 -0.14 -12.46 9.69
C ILE A 7 0.64 -13.47 10.53
N ARG A 8 0.40 -14.76 10.29
CA ARG A 8 0.99 -15.83 11.10
C ARG A 8 1.69 -16.83 10.19
N ASP A 9 2.99 -16.91 10.33
CA ASP A 9 3.86 -17.93 9.68
C ASP A 9 3.64 -18.03 8.16
N LEU A 10 3.51 -16.86 7.50
CA LEU A 10 3.16 -16.77 6.09
C LEU A 10 4.33 -17.18 5.21
N ASP A 11 4.08 -18.11 4.30
CA ASP A 11 5.08 -18.65 3.39
C ASP A 11 4.62 -18.58 1.93
N LYS A 12 5.56 -18.29 1.00
CA LYS A 12 5.30 -18.31 -0.43
C LYS A 12 6.53 -18.52 -1.29
N SER A 13 6.44 -19.53 -2.15
CA SER A 13 7.39 -19.81 -3.20
C SER A 13 6.75 -19.68 -4.59
N PHE A 14 7.56 -19.36 -5.57
CA PHE A 14 7.17 -19.34 -6.99
C PHE A 14 8.14 -20.18 -7.80
N VAL A 15 7.61 -20.81 -8.86
CA VAL A 15 8.44 -21.51 -9.84
C VAL A 15 9.01 -20.48 -10.82
N SER A 16 10.33 -20.44 -10.95
CA SER A 16 11.02 -19.59 -11.92
C SER A 16 10.72 -20.05 -13.35
N ASN A 17 10.26 -19.11 -14.19
CA ASN A 17 10.00 -19.39 -15.60
C ASN A 17 11.27 -19.60 -16.42
N LYS A 18 12.46 -19.30 -15.88
CA LYS A 18 13.74 -19.40 -16.61
C LYS A 18 14.32 -20.80 -16.56
N ASP A 19 14.26 -21.44 -15.43
CA ASP A 19 14.99 -22.68 -15.15
C ASP A 19 14.18 -23.70 -14.34
N GLY A 20 12.91 -23.39 -14.02
CA GLY A 20 12.04 -24.24 -13.21
C GLY A 20 12.43 -24.31 -11.73
N SER A 21 13.42 -23.54 -11.28
CA SER A 21 13.83 -23.51 -9.87
C SER A 21 12.73 -22.92 -8.98
N LEU A 22 12.66 -23.37 -7.74
CA LEU A 22 11.76 -22.81 -6.72
C LEU A 22 12.42 -21.57 -6.11
N LEU A 23 11.77 -20.42 -6.24
CA LEU A 23 12.18 -19.17 -5.63
C LEU A 23 11.34 -18.93 -4.38
N HIS A 24 11.93 -19.02 -3.21
CA HIS A 24 11.29 -18.71 -1.93
C HIS A 24 11.27 -17.20 -1.74
N VAL A 25 10.09 -16.59 -1.80
CA VAL A 25 9.93 -15.12 -1.85
C VAL A 25 9.43 -14.55 -0.53
N VAL A 26 8.65 -15.32 0.23
CA VAL A 26 8.18 -14.99 1.58
C VAL A 26 8.45 -16.21 2.44
N ASP A 27 9.23 -16.02 3.51
CA ASP A 27 9.78 -17.08 4.34
C ASP A 27 9.36 -16.88 5.80
N HIS A 28 8.34 -17.63 6.21
CA HIS A 28 7.83 -17.71 7.59
C HIS A 28 7.58 -16.35 8.26
N ILE A 29 6.91 -15.42 7.53
CA ILE A 29 6.67 -14.06 8.01
C ILE A 29 5.49 -14.01 8.96
N SER A 30 5.71 -13.36 10.13
CA SER A 30 4.66 -13.07 11.11
C SER A 30 4.73 -11.63 11.57
N PHE A 31 3.58 -10.94 11.55
CA PHE A 31 3.41 -9.59 12.11
C PHE A 31 1.93 -9.26 12.30
N ASP A 32 1.67 -8.16 12.94
CA ASP A 32 0.34 -7.62 13.17
C ASP A 32 0.24 -6.17 12.72
N LEU A 33 -0.99 -5.68 12.56
CA LEU A 33 -1.33 -4.28 12.32
C LEU A 33 -2.40 -3.87 13.32
N ALA A 34 -2.10 -2.88 14.15
CA ALA A 34 -3.06 -2.33 15.10
C ALA A 34 -4.04 -1.35 14.42
N GLU A 35 -5.21 -1.16 15.05
CA GLU A 35 -6.22 -0.19 14.60
C GLU A 35 -5.61 1.23 14.57
N GLY A 36 -5.72 1.91 13.43
CA GLY A 36 -5.18 3.25 13.22
C GLY A 36 -3.65 3.33 13.08
N GLU A 37 -2.97 2.20 13.07
CA GLU A 37 -1.52 2.15 12.89
C GLU A 37 -1.10 2.42 11.45
N PHE A 38 0.04 3.11 11.28
CA PHE A 38 0.79 3.19 10.04
C PHE A 38 2.05 2.35 10.17
N LEU A 39 2.07 1.19 9.50
CA LEU A 39 3.17 0.25 9.45
C LEU A 39 3.94 0.41 8.14
N GLY A 40 5.21 0.74 8.22
CA GLY A 40 6.11 0.78 7.07
C GLY A 40 6.73 -0.58 6.79
N ILE A 41 6.79 -1.00 5.52
CA ILE A 41 7.56 -2.16 5.09
C ILE A 41 8.62 -1.66 4.11
N VAL A 42 9.89 -1.82 4.47
CA VAL A 42 11.04 -1.34 3.68
C VAL A 42 12.02 -2.46 3.35
N GLY A 43 12.81 -2.26 2.32
CA GLY A 43 13.84 -3.22 1.87
C GLY A 43 14.18 -3.02 0.40
N GLU A 44 15.23 -3.68 -0.09
CA GLU A 44 15.64 -3.60 -1.50
C GLU A 44 14.57 -4.13 -2.45
N SER A 45 14.66 -3.74 -3.74
CA SER A 45 13.75 -4.26 -4.76
C SER A 45 13.91 -5.79 -4.89
N GLY A 46 12.76 -6.49 -5.01
CA GLY A 46 12.75 -7.95 -5.12
C GLY A 46 12.86 -8.72 -3.81
N CYS A 47 12.91 -8.07 -2.63
CA CYS A 47 12.98 -8.78 -1.34
C CYS A 47 11.65 -9.40 -0.86
N GLY A 48 10.53 -9.24 -1.61
CA GLY A 48 9.24 -9.87 -1.28
C GLY A 48 8.13 -8.93 -0.82
N LYS A 49 8.36 -7.61 -0.67
CA LYS A 49 7.37 -6.63 -0.14
C LYS A 49 6.04 -6.65 -0.88
N SER A 50 6.05 -6.49 -2.20
CA SER A 50 4.83 -6.51 -3.02
C SER A 50 4.17 -7.89 -3.04
N THR A 51 4.93 -8.96 -2.82
CA THR A 51 4.37 -10.31 -2.67
C THR A 51 3.57 -10.43 -1.39
N ILE A 52 4.08 -9.91 -0.27
CA ILE A 52 3.32 -9.85 0.99
C ILE A 52 2.02 -9.07 0.80
N ALA A 53 2.07 -7.89 0.17
CA ALA A 53 0.88 -7.11 -0.12
C ALA A 53 -0.17 -7.91 -0.91
N LYS A 54 0.28 -8.64 -1.95
CA LYS A 54 -0.60 -9.47 -2.78
C LYS A 54 -1.15 -10.69 -2.04
N LEU A 55 -0.37 -11.28 -1.14
CA LEU A 55 -0.83 -12.37 -0.26
C LEU A 55 -1.91 -11.87 0.70
N ILE A 56 -1.67 -10.74 1.38
CA ILE A 56 -2.63 -10.11 2.29
C ILE A 56 -3.93 -9.78 1.56
N MET A 57 -3.85 -9.27 0.33
CA MET A 57 -5.03 -8.97 -0.50
C MET A 57 -5.71 -10.19 -1.08
N GLY A 58 -5.19 -11.41 -0.87
CA GLY A 58 -5.73 -12.63 -1.46
C GLY A 58 -5.58 -12.73 -2.98
N LEU A 59 -4.69 -11.92 -3.58
CA LEU A 59 -4.35 -11.99 -5.01
C LEU A 59 -3.43 -13.18 -5.31
N HIS A 60 -2.67 -13.62 -4.33
CA HIS A 60 -1.96 -14.89 -4.32
C HIS A 60 -2.40 -15.71 -3.12
N ARG A 61 -2.49 -17.02 -3.31
CA ARG A 61 -2.69 -17.95 -2.19
C ARG A 61 -1.35 -18.24 -1.53
N PRO A 62 -1.25 -18.14 -0.19
CA PRO A 62 -0.05 -18.59 0.53
C PRO A 62 0.13 -20.11 0.38
N ASP A 63 1.36 -20.58 0.49
CA ASP A 63 1.67 -22.00 0.51
C ASP A 63 1.46 -22.58 1.92
N SER A 64 1.75 -21.78 2.96
CA SER A 64 1.39 -22.07 4.37
C SER A 64 1.16 -20.77 5.15
N GLY A 65 0.72 -20.91 6.40
CA GLY A 65 0.43 -19.80 7.29
C GLY A 65 -1.01 -19.29 7.19
N GLU A 66 -1.32 -18.29 8.00
CA GLU A 66 -2.67 -17.73 8.14
C GLU A 66 -2.67 -16.20 8.06
N ILE A 67 -3.76 -15.67 7.51
CA ILE A 67 -4.09 -14.24 7.55
C ILE A 67 -5.39 -14.11 8.33
N CYS A 68 -5.36 -13.33 9.44
CA CYS A 68 -6.53 -13.10 10.28
C CYS A 68 -6.93 -11.62 10.24
N MET A 69 -8.23 -11.34 10.15
CA MET A 69 -8.81 -10.01 10.32
C MET A 69 -9.64 -9.96 11.60
N ALA A 70 -9.35 -8.99 12.46
CA ALA A 70 -10.01 -8.82 13.76
C ALA A 70 -10.04 -10.14 14.57
N GLY A 71 -8.94 -10.91 14.56
CA GLY A 71 -8.76 -12.17 15.28
C GLY A 71 -9.41 -13.39 14.62
N GLN A 72 -10.03 -13.26 13.44
CA GLN A 72 -10.65 -14.37 12.72
C GLN A 72 -9.86 -14.71 11.44
N PRO A 73 -9.55 -15.99 11.19
CA PRO A 73 -8.91 -16.42 9.96
C PRO A 73 -9.74 -16.05 8.73
N VAL A 74 -9.08 -15.52 7.69
CA VAL A 74 -9.72 -15.18 6.43
C VAL A 74 -9.59 -16.37 5.46
N ALA A 75 -10.73 -17.00 5.15
CA ALA A 75 -10.75 -18.12 4.21
C ALA A 75 -10.53 -17.64 2.77
N TRP A 76 -9.71 -18.38 2.02
CA TRP A 76 -9.48 -18.13 0.60
C TRP A 76 -10.45 -18.99 -0.27
N PRO A 77 -11.07 -18.46 -1.35
CA PRO A 77 -10.99 -17.06 -1.82
C PRO A 77 -11.73 -16.08 -0.91
N TYR A 78 -11.26 -14.83 -0.90
CA TYR A 78 -11.82 -13.80 -0.04
C TYR A 78 -13.24 -13.42 -0.46
N THR A 79 -14.06 -13.14 0.56
CA THR A 79 -15.43 -12.66 0.37
C THR A 79 -15.44 -11.16 -0.01
N ARG A 80 -16.58 -10.70 -0.54
CA ARG A 80 -16.81 -9.29 -0.84
C ARG A 80 -16.64 -8.41 0.41
N GLU A 81 -16.99 -8.90 1.59
CA GLU A 81 -16.86 -8.15 2.84
C GLU A 81 -15.40 -7.94 3.23
N VAL A 82 -14.54 -8.94 3.05
CA VAL A 82 -13.09 -8.79 3.24
C VAL A 82 -12.53 -7.72 2.30
N TYR A 83 -12.88 -7.77 1.02
CA TYR A 83 -12.47 -6.73 0.05
C TYR A 83 -13.07 -5.35 0.35
N ARG A 84 -14.22 -5.25 1.00
CA ARG A 84 -14.75 -3.96 1.45
C ARG A 84 -13.87 -3.37 2.54
N LYS A 85 -13.44 -4.19 3.52
CA LYS A 85 -12.64 -3.74 4.66
C LYS A 85 -11.19 -3.47 4.34
N MET A 86 -10.66 -4.12 3.29
CA MET A 86 -9.25 -4.04 2.93
C MET A 86 -9.11 -3.68 1.44
N GLN A 87 -8.38 -2.61 1.17
CA GLN A 87 -8.12 -2.13 -0.18
C GLN A 87 -6.64 -1.95 -0.43
N MET A 88 -6.25 -1.99 -1.71
CA MET A 88 -4.85 -1.83 -2.13
C MET A 88 -4.75 -0.77 -3.23
N ILE A 89 -3.72 0.05 -3.11
CA ILE A 89 -3.27 0.97 -4.17
C ILE A 89 -1.97 0.39 -4.73
N PHE A 90 -1.97 0.13 -6.02
CA PHE A 90 -0.85 -0.51 -6.72
C PHE A 90 0.21 0.51 -7.14
N GLN A 91 1.43 0.05 -7.33
CA GLN A 91 2.59 0.82 -7.77
C GLN A 91 2.32 1.58 -9.08
N MET A 92 1.65 0.94 -10.04
CA MET A 92 1.28 1.56 -11.31
C MET A 92 -0.20 1.97 -11.29
N PRO A 93 -0.52 3.25 -11.08
CA PRO A 93 -1.91 3.69 -10.88
C PRO A 93 -2.79 3.43 -12.10
N LYS A 94 -2.24 3.50 -13.31
CA LYS A 94 -2.99 3.23 -14.54
C LYS A 94 -3.49 1.78 -14.63
N ASP A 95 -2.73 0.82 -14.11
CA ASP A 95 -3.09 -0.59 -14.09
C ASP A 95 -4.26 -0.89 -13.14
N SER A 96 -4.58 0.08 -12.27
CA SER A 96 -5.73 0.00 -11.37
C SER A 96 -7.06 0.22 -12.08
N PHE A 97 -7.07 0.72 -13.31
CA PHE A 97 -8.27 1.10 -14.03
C PHE A 97 -8.42 0.32 -15.34
N ASP A 98 -9.68 0.04 -15.72
CA ASP A 98 -9.99 -0.41 -17.07
C ASP A 98 -9.77 0.78 -18.05
N PRO A 99 -8.82 0.70 -19.01
CA PRO A 99 -8.50 1.80 -19.90
C PRO A 99 -9.66 2.20 -20.83
N ARG A 100 -10.68 1.35 -20.96
CA ARG A 100 -11.88 1.57 -21.80
C ARG A 100 -13.01 2.29 -21.05
N ARG A 101 -12.82 2.58 -19.75
CA ARG A 101 -13.83 3.17 -18.89
C ARG A 101 -13.35 4.51 -18.36
N THR A 102 -14.28 5.47 -18.25
CA THR A 102 -13.98 6.73 -17.56
C THR A 102 -13.81 6.50 -16.07
N ILE A 103 -13.11 7.43 -15.41
CA ILE A 103 -12.90 7.40 -13.95
C ILE A 103 -14.24 7.33 -13.20
N GLY A 104 -15.24 8.10 -13.63
CA GLY A 104 -16.57 8.06 -13.02
C GLY A 104 -17.25 6.69 -13.12
N LYS A 105 -17.11 6.00 -14.25
CA LYS A 105 -17.62 4.61 -14.40
C LYS A 105 -16.87 3.63 -13.51
N CYS A 106 -15.56 3.81 -13.32
CA CYS A 106 -14.76 2.97 -12.44
C CYS A 106 -15.16 3.18 -10.97
N LEU A 107 -15.28 4.42 -10.50
CA LEU A 107 -15.75 4.75 -9.15
C LEU A 107 -17.16 4.23 -8.89
N ALA A 108 -18.10 4.50 -9.80
CA ALA A 108 -19.49 4.03 -9.70
C ALA A 108 -19.59 2.49 -9.63
N SER A 109 -18.69 1.77 -10.30
CA SER A 109 -18.64 0.32 -10.21
C SER A 109 -18.28 -0.17 -8.81
N VAL A 110 -17.28 0.43 -8.17
CA VAL A 110 -16.88 0.10 -6.80
C VAL A 110 -18.00 0.47 -5.81
N LEU A 111 -18.54 1.67 -5.92
CA LEU A 111 -19.63 2.16 -5.06
C LEU A 111 -20.86 1.22 -5.13
N LYS A 112 -21.29 0.83 -6.32
CA LYS A 112 -22.39 -0.13 -6.52
C LYS A 112 -22.06 -1.50 -5.93
N ASN A 113 -20.83 -1.96 -6.10
CA ASN A 113 -20.38 -3.23 -5.53
C ASN A 113 -20.49 -3.23 -4.01
N PHE A 114 -20.36 -2.09 -3.35
CA PHE A 114 -20.45 -1.99 -1.89
C PHE A 114 -21.74 -1.36 -1.38
N GLY A 115 -22.79 -1.32 -2.22
CA GLY A 115 -24.17 -1.07 -1.81
C GLY A 115 -24.68 0.37 -1.99
N THR A 116 -23.89 1.25 -2.64
CA THR A 116 -24.38 2.60 -2.99
C THR A 116 -25.44 2.50 -4.09
N SER A 117 -26.54 3.23 -3.94
CA SER A 117 -27.61 3.28 -4.93
C SER A 117 -27.10 3.86 -6.27
N ALA A 118 -27.75 3.52 -7.37
CA ALA A 118 -27.38 4.05 -8.68
C ALA A 118 -27.52 5.57 -8.78
N SER A 119 -28.53 6.13 -8.08
CA SER A 119 -28.77 7.58 -7.99
C SER A 119 -27.65 8.31 -7.27
N ASP A 120 -27.08 7.71 -6.22
CA ASP A 120 -26.12 8.36 -5.34
C ASP A 120 -24.66 8.22 -5.82
N CYS A 121 -24.43 7.28 -6.75
CA CYS A 121 -23.07 6.99 -7.24
C CYS A 121 -22.36 8.23 -7.81
N ARG A 122 -23.06 9.11 -8.55
CA ARG A 122 -22.45 10.32 -9.11
C ARG A 122 -22.03 11.29 -8.01
N VAL A 123 -22.92 11.56 -7.07
CA VAL A 123 -22.67 12.49 -5.94
C VAL A 123 -21.47 11.97 -5.12
N ARG A 124 -21.49 10.69 -4.74
CA ARG A 124 -20.40 10.06 -4.00
C ARG A 124 -19.08 10.05 -4.78
N SER A 125 -19.12 9.88 -6.10
CA SER A 125 -17.92 9.94 -6.92
C SER A 125 -17.31 11.34 -6.95
N VAL A 126 -18.16 12.40 -7.02
CA VAL A 126 -17.69 13.79 -6.93
C VAL A 126 -17.03 14.07 -5.58
N GLU A 127 -17.68 13.66 -4.48
CA GLU A 127 -17.12 13.80 -3.12
C GLU A 127 -15.76 13.10 -2.98
N LEU A 128 -15.63 11.87 -3.49
CA LEU A 128 -14.37 11.12 -3.46
C LEU A 128 -13.27 11.81 -4.26
N LEU A 129 -13.58 12.34 -5.44
CA LEU A 129 -12.60 13.11 -6.24
C LEU A 129 -12.20 14.39 -5.51
N ALA A 130 -13.14 15.11 -4.91
CA ALA A 130 -12.85 16.32 -4.13
C ALA A 130 -11.91 16.03 -2.94
N GLN A 131 -12.10 14.91 -2.23
CA GLN A 131 -11.23 14.48 -1.12
C GLN A 131 -9.77 14.30 -1.54
N VAL A 132 -9.55 13.89 -2.80
CA VAL A 132 -8.20 13.72 -3.36
C VAL A 132 -7.72 14.92 -4.16
N GLY A 133 -8.44 16.05 -4.12
CA GLY A 133 -8.07 17.29 -4.83
C GLY A 133 -8.27 17.23 -6.34
N LEU A 134 -9.21 16.42 -6.82
CA LEU A 134 -9.63 16.35 -8.22
C LEU A 134 -11.02 16.97 -8.40
N SER A 135 -11.23 17.74 -9.48
CA SER A 135 -12.53 18.32 -9.81
C SER A 135 -13.50 17.29 -10.40
N GLU A 136 -14.79 17.61 -10.43
CA GLU A 136 -15.83 16.79 -11.07
C GLU A 136 -15.53 16.46 -12.54
N ALA A 137 -14.85 17.33 -13.26
CA ALA A 137 -14.48 17.12 -14.67
C ALA A 137 -13.67 15.84 -14.91
N PHE A 138 -13.00 15.32 -13.86
CA PHE A 138 -12.25 14.06 -13.96
C PHE A 138 -13.15 12.81 -14.04
N LEU A 139 -14.44 12.92 -13.73
CA LEU A 139 -15.38 11.79 -13.90
C LEU A 139 -15.49 11.33 -15.35
N ASP A 140 -15.35 12.26 -16.30
CA ASP A 140 -15.52 11.99 -17.73
C ASP A 140 -14.19 11.66 -18.43
N LYS A 141 -13.04 11.81 -17.74
CA LYS A 141 -11.72 11.46 -18.27
C LYS A 141 -11.46 9.95 -18.22
N TYR A 142 -10.70 9.50 -19.22
CA TYR A 142 -10.11 8.16 -19.23
C TYR A 142 -8.73 8.17 -18.55
N PRO A 143 -8.25 7.00 -18.04
CA PRO A 143 -6.95 6.91 -17.36
C PRO A 143 -5.75 7.40 -18.21
N HIS A 144 -5.81 7.25 -19.53
CA HIS A 144 -4.76 7.68 -20.45
C HIS A 144 -4.72 9.19 -20.67
N GLU A 145 -5.81 9.91 -20.35
CA GLU A 145 -5.91 11.38 -20.46
C GLU A 145 -5.41 12.11 -19.20
N MET A 146 -4.91 11.34 -18.20
CA MET A 146 -4.49 11.85 -16.92
C MET A 146 -2.98 11.75 -16.74
N SER A 147 -2.39 12.73 -16.04
CA SER A 147 -1.02 12.64 -15.54
C SER A 147 -0.85 11.51 -14.53
N GLY A 148 0.39 11.11 -14.23
CA GLY A 148 0.68 10.07 -13.24
C GLY A 148 0.10 10.42 -11.86
N GLY A 149 0.31 11.64 -11.39
CA GLY A 149 -0.19 12.08 -10.08
C GLY A 149 -1.71 12.21 -10.01
N GLU A 150 -2.37 12.67 -11.08
CA GLU A 150 -3.84 12.70 -11.15
C GLU A 150 -4.42 11.27 -11.13
N CYS A 151 -3.82 10.35 -11.88
CA CYS A 151 -4.23 8.96 -11.92
C CYS A 151 -4.02 8.28 -10.55
N GLN A 152 -2.92 8.61 -9.86
CA GLN A 152 -2.65 8.13 -8.49
C GLN A 152 -3.71 8.62 -7.50
N ARG A 153 -4.08 9.91 -7.54
CA ARG A 153 -5.17 10.45 -6.71
C ARG A 153 -6.50 9.77 -7.02
N ALA A 154 -6.82 9.55 -8.29
CA ALA A 154 -8.02 8.81 -8.67
C ALA A 154 -8.00 7.35 -8.16
N ALA A 155 -6.82 6.68 -8.14
CA ALA A 155 -6.67 5.34 -7.58
C ALA A 155 -6.89 5.33 -6.06
N ILE A 156 -6.43 6.37 -5.35
CA ILE A 156 -6.72 6.55 -3.92
C ILE A 156 -8.23 6.75 -3.72
N ALA A 157 -8.89 7.63 -4.49
CA ALA A 157 -10.33 7.84 -4.43
C ALA A 157 -11.11 6.54 -4.65
N ARG A 158 -10.66 5.72 -5.61
CA ARG A 158 -11.24 4.41 -5.88
C ARG A 158 -11.11 3.44 -4.69
N ALA A 159 -9.96 3.39 -4.05
CA ALA A 159 -9.77 2.56 -2.86
C ALA A 159 -10.66 3.04 -1.70
N MET A 160 -10.76 4.35 -1.50
CA MET A 160 -11.59 4.96 -0.46
C MET A 160 -13.10 4.81 -0.72
N ALA A 161 -13.53 4.53 -1.95
CA ALA A 161 -14.94 4.28 -2.29
C ALA A 161 -15.55 3.08 -1.54
N ALA A 162 -14.74 2.14 -1.09
CA ALA A 162 -15.15 1.02 -0.25
C ALA A 162 -15.28 1.38 1.24
N SER A 163 -14.79 2.55 1.67
CA SER A 163 -14.62 2.96 3.07
C SER A 163 -13.85 1.89 3.89
N PRO A 164 -12.60 1.57 3.49
CA PRO A 164 -11.85 0.48 4.06
C PRO A 164 -11.38 0.78 5.50
N GLU A 165 -11.17 -0.28 6.28
CA GLU A 165 -10.51 -0.25 7.60
C GLU A 165 -8.98 -0.39 7.44
N ILE A 166 -8.52 -1.06 6.36
CA ILE A 166 -7.11 -1.32 6.06
C ILE A 166 -6.81 -0.87 4.64
N LEU A 167 -5.75 -0.07 4.47
CA LEU A 167 -5.24 0.35 3.17
C LEU A 167 -3.79 -0.12 3.00
N ILE A 168 -3.53 -0.84 1.91
CA ILE A 168 -2.19 -1.27 1.53
C ILE A 168 -1.71 -0.36 0.41
N CYS A 169 -0.61 0.34 0.63
CA CYS A 169 0.03 1.24 -0.32
C CYS A 169 1.32 0.58 -0.83
N ASP A 170 1.30 0.02 -2.04
CA ASP A 170 2.46 -0.66 -2.61
C ASP A 170 3.23 0.27 -3.56
N GLU A 171 4.33 0.84 -3.06
CA GLU A 171 5.23 1.76 -3.79
C GLU A 171 4.51 2.90 -4.53
N ILE A 172 3.47 3.46 -3.93
CA ILE A 172 2.54 4.41 -4.56
C ILE A 172 3.15 5.75 -4.98
N THR A 173 4.40 6.00 -4.61
CA THR A 173 5.12 7.25 -4.89
C THR A 173 6.30 7.07 -5.84
N SER A 174 6.73 5.82 -6.12
CA SER A 174 7.99 5.51 -6.81
C SER A 174 8.09 6.03 -8.25
N ALA A 175 6.95 6.21 -8.93
CA ALA A 175 6.87 6.66 -10.31
C ALA A 175 6.52 8.17 -10.46
N LEU A 176 6.54 8.91 -9.35
CA LEU A 176 6.11 10.32 -9.31
C LEU A 176 7.30 11.24 -9.03
N ASP A 177 7.22 12.49 -9.51
CA ASP A 177 8.18 13.52 -9.13
C ASP A 177 8.03 13.93 -7.65
N VAL A 178 9.08 14.52 -7.08
CA VAL A 178 9.18 14.83 -5.64
C VAL A 178 8.02 15.70 -5.14
N SER A 179 7.54 16.64 -5.99
CA SER A 179 6.47 17.56 -5.60
C SER A 179 5.13 16.83 -5.51
N VAL A 180 4.86 15.92 -6.43
CA VAL A 180 3.65 15.08 -6.43
C VAL A 180 3.71 14.02 -5.34
N GLN A 181 4.89 13.45 -5.06
CA GLN A 181 5.08 12.54 -3.93
C GLN A 181 4.64 13.19 -2.61
N ALA A 182 5.12 14.41 -2.33
CA ALA A 182 4.75 15.14 -1.12
C ALA A 182 3.23 15.35 -1.00
N GLN A 183 2.56 15.65 -2.12
CA GLN A 183 1.10 15.82 -2.15
C GLN A 183 0.34 14.52 -1.88
N ILE A 184 0.82 13.38 -2.40
CA ILE A 184 0.21 12.07 -2.14
C ILE A 184 0.39 11.67 -0.67
N VAL A 185 1.56 11.91 -0.10
CA VAL A 185 1.86 11.67 1.32
C VAL A 185 0.91 12.46 2.22
N ASP A 186 0.80 13.76 1.98
CA ASP A 186 -0.07 14.66 2.71
C ASP A 186 -1.55 14.24 2.58
N LEU A 187 -1.97 13.77 1.40
CA LEU A 187 -3.30 13.20 1.21
C LEU A 187 -3.53 11.95 2.08
N ILE A 188 -2.59 11.02 2.13
CA ILE A 188 -2.70 9.81 2.98
C ILE A 188 -2.74 10.18 4.47
N LEU A 189 -1.96 11.17 4.90
CA LEU A 189 -2.01 11.69 6.28
C LEU A 189 -3.38 12.27 6.63
N ARG A 190 -3.97 13.10 5.75
CA ARG A 190 -5.32 13.64 5.94
C ARG A 190 -6.38 12.54 6.00
N LEU A 191 -6.26 11.50 5.19
CA LEU A 191 -7.18 10.36 5.25
C LEU A 191 -7.06 9.60 6.58
N LYS A 192 -5.86 9.52 7.18
CA LYS A 192 -5.65 8.97 8.51
C LYS A 192 -6.39 9.77 9.59
N GLU A 193 -6.26 11.11 9.57
CA GLU A 193 -6.87 11.99 10.58
C GLU A 193 -8.40 11.94 10.56
N SER A 194 -8.99 11.66 9.39
CA SER A 194 -10.45 11.62 9.21
C SER A 194 -11.13 10.34 9.72
N GLY A 195 -10.36 9.29 10.14
CA GLY A 195 -10.96 8.02 10.46
C GLY A 195 -10.06 7.01 11.18
N ARG A 196 -10.54 5.77 11.27
CA ARG A 196 -9.85 4.62 11.88
C ARG A 196 -9.05 3.82 10.85
N LEU A 197 -8.49 4.50 9.85
CA LEU A 197 -7.76 3.85 8.76
C LEU A 197 -6.41 3.36 9.26
N SER A 198 -6.18 2.05 9.15
CA SER A 198 -4.87 1.42 9.37
C SER A 198 -4.17 1.26 8.03
N VAL A 199 -2.87 1.54 7.96
CA VAL A 199 -2.14 1.56 6.68
C VAL A 199 -0.90 0.68 6.74
N ILE A 200 -0.72 -0.17 5.73
CA ILE A 200 0.57 -0.80 5.41
C ILE A 200 1.18 0.01 4.26
N PHE A 201 2.30 0.67 4.53
CA PHE A 201 2.98 1.51 3.56
C PHE A 201 4.28 0.86 3.11
N ILE A 202 4.30 0.35 1.88
CA ILE A 202 5.46 -0.29 1.28
C ILE A 202 6.21 0.73 0.45
N SER A 203 7.49 0.93 0.74
CA SER A 203 8.37 1.83 0.00
C SER A 203 9.83 1.39 0.10
N HIS A 204 10.62 1.79 -0.88
CA HIS A 204 12.08 1.76 -0.79
C HIS A 204 12.65 3.11 -0.28
N ASP A 205 11.81 4.15 -0.19
CA ASP A 205 12.18 5.46 0.36
C ASP A 205 11.93 5.47 1.88
N LEU A 206 13.01 5.34 2.62
CA LEU A 206 12.98 5.24 4.07
C LEU A 206 12.67 6.58 4.75
N ALA A 207 13.13 7.70 4.19
CA ALA A 207 12.85 9.02 4.74
C ALA A 207 11.35 9.29 4.76
N LEU A 208 10.69 8.87 3.68
CA LEU A 208 9.25 8.95 3.54
C LEU A 208 8.52 8.05 4.55
N VAL A 209 8.97 6.81 4.71
CA VAL A 209 8.39 5.86 5.68
C VAL A 209 8.59 6.32 7.11
N GLN A 210 9.77 6.86 7.45
CA GLN A 210 10.06 7.42 8.78
C GLN A 210 9.13 8.58 9.14
N GLY A 211 8.80 9.44 8.17
CA GLY A 211 7.89 10.57 8.38
C GLY A 211 6.41 10.18 8.54
N LEU A 212 6.02 9.02 8.00
CA LEU A 212 4.63 8.57 7.94
C LEU A 212 4.27 7.52 8.98
N CYS A 213 5.17 6.58 9.24
CA CYS A 213 4.88 5.35 9.94
C CYS A 213 5.34 5.43 11.40
N SER A 214 4.55 4.83 12.29
CA SER A 214 4.92 4.69 13.71
C SER A 214 5.86 3.51 13.95
N ARG A 215 5.73 2.46 13.13
CA ARG A 215 6.53 1.25 13.17
C ARG A 215 7.04 0.90 11.79
N ILE A 216 8.25 0.35 11.72
CA ILE A 216 8.90 -0.08 10.48
C ILE A 216 9.30 -1.54 10.59
N MET A 217 9.03 -2.31 9.54
CA MET A 217 9.56 -3.65 9.31
C MET A 217 10.56 -3.58 8.15
N VAL A 218 11.76 -4.07 8.39
CA VAL A 218 12.80 -4.19 7.37
C VAL A 218 12.82 -5.60 6.84
N MET A 219 12.65 -5.73 5.53
CA MET A 219 12.66 -7.01 4.82
C MET A 219 13.94 -7.20 4.01
N ASN A 220 14.48 -8.39 4.09
CA ASN A 220 15.61 -8.83 3.27
C ASN A 220 15.41 -10.29 2.84
N ARG A 221 15.45 -10.56 1.53
CA ARG A 221 15.38 -11.92 0.96
C ARG A 221 14.26 -12.80 1.54
N GLY A 222 13.07 -12.25 1.62
CA GLY A 222 11.89 -12.98 2.06
C GLY A 222 11.64 -13.02 3.56
N VAL A 223 12.56 -12.53 4.41
CA VAL A 223 12.42 -12.52 5.87
C VAL A 223 12.34 -11.11 6.45
N ILE A 224 11.71 -10.96 7.61
CA ILE A 224 11.79 -9.74 8.41
C ILE A 224 13.07 -9.80 9.24
N VAL A 225 14.03 -8.91 8.95
CA VAL A 225 15.32 -8.87 9.67
C VAL A 225 15.28 -7.92 10.87
N GLU A 226 14.42 -6.92 10.83
CA GLU A 226 14.23 -5.98 11.94
C GLU A 226 12.80 -5.43 11.94
N ASN A 227 12.21 -5.24 13.13
CA ASN A 227 10.87 -4.70 13.33
C ASN A 227 10.86 -3.90 14.64
N GLY A 228 10.38 -2.65 14.58
CA GLY A 228 10.35 -1.79 15.76
C GLY A 228 9.83 -0.39 15.49
N ASP A 229 9.91 0.48 16.50
CA ASP A 229 9.59 1.89 16.38
C ASP A 229 10.35 2.54 15.22
N ALA A 230 9.69 3.39 14.44
CA ALA A 230 10.28 3.99 13.24
C ALA A 230 11.55 4.80 13.55
N ARG A 231 11.57 5.53 14.68
CA ARG A 231 12.73 6.33 15.10
C ARG A 231 13.88 5.45 15.57
N GLU A 232 13.58 4.35 16.28
CA GLU A 232 14.61 3.41 16.74
C GLU A 232 15.28 2.73 15.55
N ILE A 233 14.49 2.19 14.61
CA ILE A 233 15.01 1.54 13.39
C ILE A 233 15.88 2.50 12.57
N THR A 234 15.49 3.77 12.49
CA THR A 234 16.22 4.75 11.67
C THR A 234 17.49 5.24 12.34
N ASN A 235 17.44 5.53 13.66
CA ASN A 235 18.55 6.17 14.35
C ASN A 235 19.54 5.19 14.98
N ALA A 236 19.09 3.99 15.35
CA ALA A 236 19.87 2.99 16.05
C ALA A 236 19.57 1.56 15.54
N PRO A 237 19.72 1.30 14.23
CA PRO A 237 19.45 -0.04 13.67
C PRO A 237 20.35 -1.10 14.30
N LYS A 238 19.81 -2.25 14.59
CA LYS A 238 20.53 -3.36 15.23
C LYS A 238 21.07 -4.33 14.18
N ASP A 239 20.26 -4.68 13.20
CA ASP A 239 20.63 -5.62 12.16
C ASP A 239 21.66 -5.04 11.17
N ALA A 240 22.58 -5.88 10.68
CA ALA A 240 23.65 -5.47 9.78
C ALA A 240 23.14 -4.98 8.42
N TYR A 241 22.09 -5.63 7.89
CA TYR A 241 21.46 -5.20 6.64
C TYR A 241 20.72 -3.88 6.80
N THR A 242 20.00 -3.69 7.92
CA THR A 242 19.34 -2.43 8.24
C THR A 242 20.35 -1.28 8.33
N LYS A 243 21.49 -1.50 9.00
CA LYS A 243 22.59 -0.50 9.05
C LYS A 243 23.10 -0.11 7.66
N LYS A 244 23.29 -1.11 6.79
CA LYS A 244 23.70 -0.87 5.40
C LYS A 244 22.65 -0.07 4.64
N LEU A 245 21.36 -0.46 4.77
CA LEU A 245 20.24 0.22 4.12
C LEU A 245 20.16 1.69 4.57
N MET A 246 20.30 1.97 5.88
CA MET A 246 20.31 3.33 6.44
C MET A 246 21.48 4.17 5.92
N SER A 247 22.70 3.60 5.90
CA SER A 247 23.90 4.33 5.45
C SER A 247 23.83 4.75 3.99
N SER A 248 23.19 3.96 3.14
CA SER A 248 23.02 4.29 1.71
C SER A 248 22.14 5.51 1.47
N ILE A 249 21.19 5.78 2.36
CA ILE A 249 20.26 6.92 2.26
C ILE A 249 20.92 8.22 2.70
N LEU A 250 21.67 8.17 3.80
CA LEU A 250 22.40 9.35 4.31
C LEU A 250 23.41 9.88 3.29
N THR A 251 23.99 8.99 2.49
CA THR A 251 24.94 9.38 1.42
C THR A 251 24.25 10.11 0.27
N VAL A 252 23.02 9.75 -0.09
CA VAL A 252 22.23 10.41 -1.15
C VAL A 252 21.72 11.78 -0.70
N GLU A 253 21.34 11.94 0.55
CA GLU A 253 20.90 13.24 1.10
C GLU A 253 22.03 14.24 1.26
N SER A 254 23.24 13.79 1.61
CA SER A 254 24.41 14.66 1.70
C SER A 254 24.85 15.20 0.32
N GLN A 255 24.70 14.40 -0.75
CA GLN A 255 25.01 14.85 -2.12
C GLN A 255 23.95 15.81 -2.70
N ARG A 256 22.72 15.82 -2.18
CA ARG A 256 21.67 16.77 -2.60
C ARG A 256 21.74 18.13 -1.91
N LYS A 257 22.58 18.29 -0.87
CA LYS A 257 22.75 19.53 -0.09
C LYS A 257 23.96 20.38 -0.50
N GLU A 258 24.76 19.95 -1.48
CA GLU A 258 25.80 20.82 -2.05
C GLU A 258 25.16 21.74 -3.11
N PRO A 259 25.06 23.07 -2.85
CA PRO A 259 24.61 24.02 -3.87
C PRO A 259 25.71 24.20 -4.91
N CYS A 260 25.32 24.16 -6.21
CA CYS A 260 26.15 24.70 -7.28
C CYS A 260 26.36 26.20 -7.15
#